data_519ac736c524153601b907d234ebe099
#
_entry.id   519ac736c524153601b907d234ebe099
#
_cell.length_a   1.000
_cell.length_b   1.000
_cell.length_c   1.000
_cell.angle_alpha   90.00
_cell.angle_beta   90.00
_cell.angle_gamma   90.00
#
_symmetry.space_group_name_H-M   'P 1'
#
loop_
_entity.id
_entity.type
_entity.pdbx_description
1 polymer ?
#
loop_
_entity_poly.entity_id
_entity_poly.type
_entity_poly.pdbx_seq_one_letter_code
_entity_poly.pdbx_strand_id
1 'polypeptide(L)'
;FKSTEGIFIKSKQREGHSKDWIALYRYNDTVGKIGSLYYYYPEVTESVINIVGKNPNSERSVELIKGRYKLCYLADNGYEILQEIEIEIVE
;
A
#
# COMPACT_ATOMS: atom_id res chain seq x y z
N PHE A 1 3.78 0.60 14.37
CA PHE A 1 3.17 1.92 14.17
C PHE A 1 1.92 2.08 15.01
N LYS A 2 1.60 3.31 15.37
CA LYS A 2 0.34 3.63 16.06
C LYS A 2 -0.66 4.14 15.03
N SER A 3 -1.94 3.85 15.23
CA SER A 3 -2.97 4.26 14.28
C SER A 3 -3.12 5.79 14.16
N THR A 4 -2.69 6.53 15.17
CA THR A 4 -2.71 8.00 15.16
C THR A 4 -1.49 8.62 14.49
N GLU A 5 -0.48 7.84 14.20
CA GLU A 5 0.72 8.28 13.50
C GLU A 5 0.58 8.01 12.01
N GLY A 6 1.19 8.84 11.19
CA GLY A 6 1.29 8.54 9.77
C GLY A 6 2.22 7.36 9.53
N ILE A 7 1.91 6.56 8.53
CA ILE A 7 2.80 5.50 8.06
C ILE A 7 3.39 5.99 6.75
N PHE A 8 4.66 6.39 6.81
CA PHE A 8 5.34 7.01 5.67
C PHE A 8 6.11 5.95 4.88
N ILE A 9 5.71 5.75 3.64
CA ILE A 9 6.31 4.75 2.76
C ILE A 9 7.12 5.45 1.68
N LYS A 10 8.38 5.06 1.59
CA LYS A 10 9.29 5.53 0.56
C LYS A 10 9.20 4.56 -0.61
N SER A 11 8.86 5.08 -1.78
CA SER A 11 8.60 4.23 -2.93
C SER A 11 9.12 4.84 -4.22
N LYS A 12 9.38 3.96 -5.20
CA LYS A 12 9.81 4.34 -6.53
C LYS A 12 9.30 3.30 -7.51
N GLN A 13 8.65 3.76 -8.58
CA GLN A 13 8.17 2.86 -9.63
C GLN A 13 9.33 2.37 -10.50
N ARG A 14 9.26 1.13 -10.95
CA ARG A 14 10.25 0.59 -11.90
C ARG A 14 10.18 1.38 -13.20
N GLU A 15 11.33 1.70 -13.76
CA GLU A 15 11.41 2.39 -15.05
C GLU A 15 10.77 1.52 -16.14
N GLY A 16 9.93 2.14 -16.98
CA GLY A 16 9.22 1.44 -18.05
C GLY A 16 7.98 0.66 -17.61
N HIS A 17 7.61 0.71 -16.33
CA HIS A 17 6.46 -0.01 -15.79
C HIS A 17 5.44 0.93 -15.14
N SER A 18 4.83 1.78 -15.95
CA SER A 18 3.92 2.83 -15.48
C SER A 18 2.63 2.31 -14.82
N LYS A 19 2.36 1.02 -14.93
CA LYS A 19 1.19 0.38 -14.33
C LYS A 19 1.50 -0.42 -13.07
N ASP A 20 2.73 -0.38 -12.58
CA ASP A 20 3.07 -0.94 -11.27
C ASP A 20 2.34 -0.15 -10.19
N TRP A 21 1.87 -0.83 -9.17
CA TRP A 21 1.11 -0.19 -8.11
C TRP A 21 1.42 -0.80 -6.75
N ILE A 22 1.13 -0.02 -5.71
CA ILE A 22 1.34 -0.44 -4.32
C ILE A 22 -0.02 -0.55 -3.66
N ALA A 23 -0.23 -1.63 -2.92
CA ALA A 23 -1.51 -1.90 -2.27
C ALA A 23 -1.32 -2.36 -0.84
N LEU A 24 -2.21 -1.89 0.03
CA LEU A 24 -2.24 -2.28 1.44
C LEU A 24 -3.39 -3.27 1.65
N TYR A 25 -3.08 -4.41 2.27
CA TYR A 25 -4.04 -5.45 2.60
C TYR A 25 -3.96 -5.80 4.08
N ARG A 26 -5.02 -6.40 4.62
CA ARG A 26 -4.91 -7.11 5.89
C ARG A 26 -3.96 -8.29 5.71
N TYR A 27 -3.22 -8.63 6.74
CA TYR A 27 -2.15 -9.63 6.63
C TYR A 27 -2.62 -10.97 6.05
N ASN A 28 -3.82 -11.43 6.41
CA ASN A 28 -4.36 -12.71 5.96
C ASN A 28 -5.19 -12.64 4.68
N ASP A 29 -5.36 -11.45 4.09
CA ASP A 29 -6.11 -11.30 2.85
C ASP A 29 -5.31 -11.87 1.67
N THR A 30 -6.01 -12.51 0.75
CA THR A 30 -5.36 -13.02 -0.47
C THR A 30 -5.37 -11.94 -1.53
N VAL A 31 -4.18 -11.52 -1.95
CA VAL A 31 -4.00 -10.54 -3.01
C VAL A 31 -4.62 -11.06 -4.30
N GLY A 32 -5.42 -10.22 -4.96
CA GLY A 32 -6.10 -10.60 -6.19
C GLY A 32 -7.50 -11.16 -6.00
N LYS A 33 -7.87 -11.53 -4.76
CA LYS A 33 -9.22 -12.05 -4.46
C LYS A 33 -10.04 -11.08 -3.63
N ILE A 34 -9.38 -10.28 -2.81
CA ILE A 34 -10.01 -9.29 -1.94
C ILE A 34 -9.45 -7.93 -2.33
N GLY A 35 -10.30 -6.91 -2.39
CA GLY A 35 -9.85 -5.55 -2.70
C GLY A 35 -8.90 -5.01 -1.64
N SER A 36 -7.96 -4.19 -2.07
CA SER A 36 -7.01 -3.54 -1.18
C SER A 36 -7.72 -2.52 -0.29
N LEU A 37 -7.15 -2.28 0.90
CA LEU A 37 -7.62 -1.23 1.80
C LEU A 37 -7.20 0.15 1.30
N TYR A 38 -6.08 0.20 0.61
CA TYR A 38 -5.46 1.43 0.13
C TYR A 38 -4.58 1.07 -1.05
N TYR A 39 -4.53 1.92 -2.08
CA TYR A 39 -3.62 1.69 -3.20
C TYR A 39 -3.19 3.02 -3.83
N TYR A 40 -2.04 3.00 -4.50
CA TYR A 40 -1.58 4.12 -5.30
C TYR A 40 -0.56 3.65 -6.33
N TYR A 41 -0.39 4.47 -7.36
CA TYR A 41 0.62 4.23 -8.40
C TYR A 41 1.83 5.09 -8.06
N PRO A 42 2.98 4.49 -7.71
CA PRO A 42 4.17 5.27 -7.36
C PRO A 42 4.74 5.96 -8.59
N GLU A 43 5.51 7.01 -8.34
CA GLU A 43 6.18 7.73 -9.40
C GLU A 43 7.56 7.13 -9.66
N VAL A 44 8.13 7.39 -10.86
CA VAL A 44 9.46 6.91 -11.22
C VAL A 44 10.54 7.58 -10.37
N THR A 45 10.27 8.78 -9.87
CA THR A 45 11.15 9.45 -8.92
C THR A 45 10.77 9.00 -7.51
N GLU A 46 11.78 8.70 -6.69
CA GLU A 46 11.53 8.29 -5.32
C GLU A 46 10.71 9.33 -4.57
N SER A 47 9.66 8.88 -3.91
CA SER A 47 8.77 9.74 -3.15
C SER A 47 8.36 9.09 -1.85
N VAL A 48 7.89 9.90 -0.89
CA VAL A 48 7.38 9.43 0.39
C VAL A 48 5.90 9.77 0.45
N ILE A 49 5.08 8.77 0.80
CA ILE A 49 3.65 8.96 0.92
C ILE A 49 3.17 8.43 2.27
N ASN A 50 2.20 9.13 2.86
CA ASN A 50 1.53 8.71 4.08
C ASN A 50 0.33 7.85 3.67
N ILE A 51 0.32 6.59 4.08
CA ILE A 51 -0.74 5.65 3.70
C ILE A 51 -1.91 5.61 4.68
N VAL A 52 -1.87 6.42 5.71
CA VAL A 52 -2.99 6.58 6.65
C VAL A 52 -3.81 7.79 6.22
N GLY A 53 -5.13 7.63 6.15
CA GLY A 53 -6.03 8.70 5.78
C GLY A 53 -6.65 8.48 4.40
N LYS A 54 -6.79 9.55 3.65
CA LYS A 54 -7.46 9.49 2.34
C LYS A 54 -6.58 8.83 1.28
N ASN A 55 -7.11 7.83 0.60
CA ASN A 55 -6.44 7.17 -0.51
C ASN A 55 -6.29 8.16 -1.67
N PRO A 56 -5.08 8.42 -2.19
CA PRO A 56 -4.87 9.38 -3.27
C PRO A 56 -5.52 8.99 -4.59
N ASN A 57 -5.86 7.72 -4.77
CA ASN A 57 -6.50 7.21 -5.98
C ASN A 57 -8.00 6.95 -5.80
N SER A 58 -8.56 7.37 -4.67
CA SER A 58 -9.96 7.09 -4.32
C SER A 58 -10.46 8.15 -3.34
N GLU A 59 -11.77 8.34 -3.29
CA GLU A 59 -12.39 9.21 -2.28
C GLU A 59 -12.46 8.56 -0.90
N ARG A 60 -12.11 7.29 -0.78
CA ARG A 60 -12.21 6.55 0.48
C ARG A 60 -11.12 6.95 1.47
N SER A 61 -11.52 7.11 2.71
CA SER A 61 -10.59 7.22 3.83
C SER A 61 -10.17 5.82 4.26
N VAL A 62 -8.95 5.71 4.79
CA VAL A 62 -8.44 4.45 5.33
C VAL A 62 -8.34 4.59 6.84
N GLU A 63 -9.00 3.69 7.56
CA GLU A 63 -8.84 3.58 9.01
C GLU A 63 -8.09 2.28 9.31
N LEU A 64 -6.94 2.40 9.95
CA LEU A 64 -6.16 1.24 10.34
C LEU A 64 -6.32 1.01 11.84
N ILE A 65 -7.04 -0.04 12.17
CA ILE A 65 -7.19 -0.47 13.56
C ILE A 65 -5.99 -1.34 13.95
N LYS A 66 -5.83 -1.60 15.25
CA LYS A 66 -4.79 -2.48 15.75
C LYS A 66 -4.82 -3.82 15.02
N GLY A 67 -3.66 -4.27 14.56
CA GLY A 67 -3.53 -5.53 13.86
C GLY A 67 -2.36 -5.54 12.88
N ARG A 68 -2.30 -6.61 12.11
CA ARG A 68 -1.23 -6.82 11.14
C ARG A 68 -1.74 -6.59 9.72
N TYR A 69 -0.88 -5.98 8.92
CA TYR A 69 -1.16 -5.63 7.53
C TYR A 69 0.05 -5.97 6.67
N LYS A 70 -0.16 -6.02 5.38
CA LYS A 70 0.94 -6.19 4.42
C LYS A 70 0.82 -5.15 3.32
N LEU A 71 1.97 -4.60 2.94
CA LEU A 71 2.09 -3.66 1.83
C LEU A 71 2.79 -4.37 0.69
N CYS A 72 2.14 -4.42 -0.47
CA CYS A 72 2.63 -5.18 -1.62
C CYS A 72 2.92 -4.26 -2.80
N TYR A 73 4.07 -4.44 -3.43
CA TYR A 73 4.40 -3.82 -4.71
C TYR A 73 3.98 -4.80 -5.81
N LEU A 74 3.00 -4.42 -6.62
CA LEU A 74 2.39 -5.29 -7.61
C LEU A 74 2.75 -4.86 -9.03
N ALA A 75 2.98 -5.83 -9.90
CA ALA A 75 3.49 -5.61 -11.23
C ALA A 75 2.39 -5.33 -12.26
N ASP A 76 2.61 -4.33 -13.12
CA ASP A 76 1.90 -4.13 -14.38
C ASP A 76 0.36 -4.18 -14.29
N ASN A 77 -0.18 -3.47 -13.30
CA ASN A 77 -1.63 -3.40 -13.05
C ASN A 77 -2.27 -4.76 -12.73
N GLY A 78 -1.45 -5.71 -12.34
CA GLY A 78 -1.88 -7.07 -11.99
C GLY A 78 -1.65 -7.36 -10.52
N TYR A 79 -1.56 -8.65 -10.18
CA TYR A 79 -1.42 -9.10 -8.81
C TYR A 79 -0.15 -9.90 -8.55
N GLU A 80 0.83 -9.82 -9.44
CA GLU A 80 2.14 -10.41 -9.17
C GLU A 80 2.86 -9.60 -8.12
N ILE A 81 3.17 -10.22 -6.99
CA ILE A 81 3.84 -9.56 -5.88
C ILE A 81 5.34 -9.56 -6.14
N LEU A 82 5.91 -8.37 -6.33
CA LEU A 82 7.34 -8.20 -6.53
C LEU A 82 8.07 -7.95 -5.22
N GLN A 83 7.38 -7.33 -4.25
CA GLN A 83 7.92 -7.06 -2.93
C GLN A 83 6.76 -6.96 -1.94
N GLU A 84 6.98 -7.46 -0.72
CA GLU A 84 5.98 -7.41 0.33
C GLU A 84 6.67 -7.06 1.64
N ILE A 85 6.06 -6.16 2.42
CA ILE A 85 6.50 -5.85 3.78
C ILE A 85 5.33 -5.97 4.74
N GLU A 86 5.62 -6.41 5.96
CA GLU A 86 4.63 -6.50 7.02
C GLU A 86 4.60 -5.19 7.81
N ILE A 87 3.39 -4.74 8.14
CA ILE A 87 3.17 -3.56 8.96
C ILE A 87 2.29 -3.97 10.13
N GLU A 88 2.68 -3.59 11.35
CA GLU A 88 1.87 -3.86 12.54
C GLU A 88 1.43 -2.54 13.17
N ILE A 89 0.15 -2.42 13.45
CA ILE A 89 -0.44 -1.29 14.18
C ILE A 89 -0.64 -1.75 15.61
N VAL A 90 0.05 -1.10 16.54
CA VAL A 90 0.13 -1.54 17.94
C VAL A 90 -0.64 -0.65 18.92
N GLU A 91 -1.11 0.42 18.48
CA GLU A 91 -1.84 1.46 19.21
C GLU A 91 -1.96 1.29 20.72
#